data_b51811ee12df8fb85184b84946ebf0a0
#
_entry.id   b51811ee12df8fb85184b84946ebf0a0
#
_cell.length_a   1.000
_cell.length_b   1.000
_cell.length_c   1.000
_cell.angle_alpha   90.00
_cell.angle_beta   90.00
_cell.angle_gamma   90.00
#
_symmetry.space_group_name_H-M   'P 1'
#
loop_
_entity.id
_entity.type
_entity.pdbx_description
1 polymer ?
#
loop_
_entity_poly.entity_id
_entity_poly.type
_entity_poly.pdbx_seq_one_letter_code
_entity_poly.pdbx_strand_id
1 'polypeptide(L)'
;ISLVMISSCVFKNASIKKDIQTLQSQKINFPNGMLKYIPNKRTFEPESNVIIARKKLSWIVYVDSTECTTCSYGLIYKWDNILEKYKKQVQFNFIFVPRQSDEKLTLIALKEINSEHYLWIDREGQFEKLNPHLPKNKVLHTFLLDENNNVILVGNPLHNKKIEKMFYKIVEDKLGKPQ
;
A
#
# COMPACT_ATOMS: atom_id res chain seq x y z
N ILE A 1 -4.35 40.54 -1.06
CA ILE A 1 -3.61 39.34 -1.61
C ILE A 1 -3.62 38.16 -0.62
N SER A 2 -3.86 38.40 0.70
CA SER A 2 -3.81 37.33 1.73
C SER A 2 -5.04 36.44 1.81
N LEU A 3 -6.20 36.83 1.28
CA LEU A 3 -7.46 36.06 1.40
C LEU A 3 -7.53 34.82 0.47
N VAL A 4 -6.85 34.87 -0.68
CA VAL A 4 -6.87 33.78 -1.66
C VAL A 4 -6.06 32.56 -1.21
N MET A 5 -4.99 32.76 -0.47
CA MET A 5 -4.11 31.68 0.02
C MET A 5 -4.77 30.83 1.13
N ILE A 6 -5.57 31.45 2.00
CA ILE A 6 -6.28 30.73 3.09
C ILE A 6 -7.37 29.84 2.50
N SER A 7 -8.08 30.32 1.48
CA SER A 7 -9.14 29.56 0.79
C SER A 7 -8.59 28.27 0.18
N SER A 8 -7.44 28.29 -0.51
CA SER A 8 -6.91 27.11 -1.20
C SER A 8 -6.46 25.99 -0.23
N CYS A 9 -5.90 26.33 0.93
CA CYS A 9 -5.52 25.37 1.96
C CYS A 9 -6.74 24.67 2.60
N VAL A 10 -7.79 25.42 2.88
CA VAL A 10 -9.03 24.90 3.47
C VAL A 10 -9.72 23.94 2.49
N PHE A 11 -9.84 24.31 1.22
CA PHE A 11 -10.42 23.44 0.18
C PHE A 11 -9.61 22.17 -0.04
N LYS A 12 -8.29 22.25 -0.06
CA LYS A 12 -7.41 21.08 -0.20
C LYS A 12 -7.58 20.10 0.97
N ASN A 13 -7.65 20.60 2.19
CA ASN A 13 -7.87 19.77 3.37
C ASN A 13 -9.26 19.13 3.39
N ALA A 14 -10.30 19.84 2.94
CA ALA A 14 -11.66 19.29 2.82
C ALA A 14 -11.74 18.17 1.77
N SER A 15 -11.07 18.35 0.63
CA SER A 15 -11.00 17.30 -0.42
C SER A 15 -10.29 16.06 0.10
N ILE A 16 -9.13 16.19 0.72
CA ILE A 16 -8.38 15.04 1.30
C ILE A 16 -9.22 14.31 2.35
N LYS A 17 -9.92 15.05 3.22
CA LYS A 17 -10.80 14.45 4.22
C LYS A 17 -11.92 13.62 3.57
N LYS A 18 -12.55 14.16 2.51
CA LYS A 18 -13.58 13.45 1.75
C LYS A 18 -13.02 12.18 1.10
N ASP A 19 -11.86 12.26 0.47
CA ASP A 19 -11.19 11.13 -0.16
C ASP A 19 -10.91 10.01 0.85
N ILE A 20 -10.40 10.35 2.04
CA ILE A 20 -10.17 9.39 3.13
C ILE A 20 -11.49 8.76 3.58
N GLN A 21 -12.55 9.55 3.78
CA GLN A 21 -13.86 9.03 4.17
C GLN A 21 -14.44 8.09 3.11
N THR A 22 -14.29 8.43 1.84
CA THR A 22 -14.72 7.58 0.71
C THR A 22 -13.94 6.27 0.70
N LEU A 23 -12.61 6.31 0.87
CA LEU A 23 -11.78 5.10 0.94
C LEU A 23 -12.16 4.20 2.14
N GLN A 24 -12.53 4.80 3.27
CA GLN A 24 -12.92 4.07 4.48
C GLN A 24 -14.38 3.59 4.47
N SER A 25 -15.19 4.03 3.51
CA SER A 25 -16.62 3.67 3.45
C SER A 25 -16.90 2.28 2.87
N GLN A 26 -15.91 1.66 2.23
CA GLN A 26 -16.04 0.36 1.57
C GLN A 26 -14.84 -0.53 1.88
N LYS A 27 -15.05 -1.83 1.75
CA LYS A 27 -13.95 -2.82 1.88
C LYS A 27 -13.06 -2.78 0.65
N ILE A 28 -11.79 -3.11 0.87
CA ILE A 28 -10.85 -3.32 -0.23
C ILE A 28 -11.00 -4.74 -0.78
N ASN A 29 -11.18 -4.82 -2.09
CA ASN A 29 -11.26 -6.07 -2.84
C ASN A 29 -9.93 -6.36 -3.52
N PHE A 30 -9.50 -7.62 -3.49
CA PHE A 30 -8.26 -8.05 -4.13
C PHE A 30 -8.57 -8.90 -5.35
N PRO A 31 -7.96 -8.58 -6.52
CA PRO A 31 -8.17 -9.36 -7.73
C PRO A 31 -7.47 -10.72 -7.63
N ASN A 32 -8.08 -11.73 -8.25
CA ASN A 32 -7.42 -13.00 -8.51
C ASN A 32 -6.43 -12.85 -9.66
N GLY A 33 -5.41 -13.69 -9.68
CA GLY A 33 -4.47 -13.75 -10.80
C GLY A 33 -3.35 -12.71 -10.77
N MET A 34 -3.22 -11.90 -9.70
CA MET A 34 -1.99 -11.12 -9.50
C MET A 34 -0.79 -12.05 -9.40
N LEU A 35 0.34 -11.61 -9.94
CA LEU A 35 1.59 -12.34 -9.79
C LEU A 35 2.20 -12.04 -8.43
N LYS A 36 2.47 -13.08 -7.66
CA LYS A 36 3.14 -13.00 -6.36
C LYS A 36 4.63 -13.30 -6.51
N TYR A 37 5.47 -12.48 -5.90
CA TYR A 37 6.90 -12.78 -5.82
C TYR A 37 7.15 -13.93 -4.84
N ILE A 38 7.94 -14.90 -5.29
CA ILE A 38 8.37 -16.05 -4.50
C ILE A 38 9.88 -15.93 -4.24
N PRO A 39 10.30 -15.46 -3.04
CA PRO A 39 11.70 -15.13 -2.76
C PRO A 39 12.66 -16.30 -3.00
N ASN A 40 12.32 -17.50 -2.53
CA ASN A 40 13.19 -18.69 -2.64
C ASN A 40 13.44 -19.12 -4.10
N LYS A 41 12.52 -18.81 -5.01
CA LYS A 41 12.62 -19.12 -6.44
C LYS A 41 13.08 -17.92 -7.26
N ARG A 42 13.11 -16.73 -6.68
CA ARG A 42 13.35 -15.44 -7.38
C ARG A 42 12.47 -15.30 -8.63
N THR A 43 11.21 -15.70 -8.53
CA THR A 43 10.24 -15.68 -9.63
C THR A 43 8.91 -15.11 -9.20
N PHE A 44 8.07 -14.76 -10.16
CA PHE A 44 6.69 -14.38 -9.96
C PHE A 44 5.78 -15.50 -10.43
N GLU A 45 4.85 -15.92 -9.60
CA GLU A 45 3.88 -16.97 -9.90
C GLU A 45 2.45 -16.42 -9.78
N PRO A 46 1.50 -16.85 -10.64
CA PRO A 46 0.11 -16.48 -10.48
C PRO A 46 -0.45 -17.01 -9.16
N GLU A 47 -1.14 -16.17 -8.42
CA GLU A 47 -1.85 -16.56 -7.20
C GLU A 47 -3.35 -16.64 -7.50
N SER A 48 -3.93 -17.84 -7.44
CA SER A 48 -5.36 -18.07 -7.71
C SER A 48 -6.27 -17.55 -6.61
N ASN A 49 -5.76 -17.50 -5.38
CA ASN A 49 -6.48 -16.98 -4.22
C ASN A 49 -5.62 -15.97 -3.49
N VAL A 50 -5.78 -14.69 -3.81
CA VAL A 50 -5.05 -13.63 -3.14
C VAL A 50 -5.60 -13.44 -1.73
N ILE A 51 -5.07 -14.21 -0.78
CA ILE A 51 -5.37 -14.06 0.64
C ILE A 51 -4.38 -13.03 1.20
N ILE A 52 -4.75 -11.76 1.13
CA ILE A 52 -3.90 -10.69 1.68
C ILE A 52 -4.01 -10.63 3.21
N ALA A 53 -5.14 -10.96 3.79
CA ALA A 53 -5.36 -10.94 5.23
C ALA A 53 -4.98 -12.25 5.92
N ARG A 54 -3.73 -12.72 5.80
CA ARG A 54 -3.23 -13.85 6.63
C ARG A 54 -2.98 -13.43 8.08
N LYS A 55 -2.85 -12.13 8.35
CA LYS A 55 -2.67 -11.54 9.67
C LYS A 55 -3.85 -10.62 9.98
N LYS A 56 -4.05 -10.33 11.27
CA LYS A 56 -5.13 -9.43 11.72
C LYS A 56 -5.03 -8.01 11.17
N LEU A 57 -3.82 -7.60 10.76
CA LEU A 57 -3.59 -6.31 10.13
C LEU A 57 -2.78 -6.49 8.86
N SER A 58 -3.16 -5.76 7.81
CA SER A 58 -2.47 -5.76 6.51
C SER A 58 -2.18 -4.35 6.06
N TRP A 59 -0.91 -4.04 5.82
CA TRP A 59 -0.49 -2.75 5.24
C TRP A 59 -0.42 -2.87 3.74
N ILE A 60 -1.04 -1.94 3.04
CA ILE A 60 -1.05 -1.87 1.57
C ILE A 60 -0.27 -0.65 1.12
N VAL A 61 0.64 -0.87 0.18
CA VAL A 61 1.30 0.17 -0.60
C VAL A 61 0.99 -0.11 -2.06
N TYR A 62 0.11 0.71 -2.65
CA TYR A 62 -0.31 0.57 -4.04
C TYR A 62 0.39 1.60 -4.92
N VAL A 63 1.01 1.13 -5.98
CA VAL A 63 1.76 1.94 -6.96
C VAL A 63 1.15 1.71 -8.33
N ASP A 64 0.45 2.71 -8.85
CA ASP A 64 -0.23 2.64 -10.14
C ASP A 64 0.75 2.83 -11.32
N SER A 65 0.28 2.55 -12.54
CA SER A 65 1.09 2.62 -13.78
C SER A 65 1.53 4.03 -14.16
N THR A 66 1.02 5.07 -13.53
CA THR A 66 1.41 6.46 -13.81
C THR A 66 2.58 6.91 -12.92
N GLU A 67 2.93 6.10 -11.91
CA GLU A 67 4.10 6.34 -11.07
C GLU A 67 5.37 5.74 -11.68
N CYS A 68 6.52 6.30 -11.28
CA CYS A 68 7.81 5.72 -11.65
C CYS A 68 8.02 4.42 -10.86
N THR A 69 7.77 3.28 -11.48
CA THR A 69 7.87 1.97 -10.84
C THR A 69 9.29 1.71 -10.33
N THR A 70 10.31 2.06 -11.11
CA THR A 70 11.72 1.91 -10.69
C THR A 70 12.08 2.80 -9.50
N CYS A 71 11.50 4.01 -9.41
CA CYS A 71 11.68 4.88 -8.24
C CYS A 71 11.03 4.29 -6.98
N SER A 72 9.94 3.55 -7.16
CA SER A 72 9.16 2.96 -6.05
C SER A 72 9.86 1.75 -5.42
N TYR A 73 10.78 1.08 -6.14
CA TYR A 73 11.56 -0.02 -5.55
C TYR A 73 12.50 0.46 -4.44
N GLY A 74 13.11 1.63 -4.61
CA GLY A 74 13.89 2.27 -3.54
C GLY A 74 13.06 2.63 -2.31
N LEU A 75 11.71 2.66 -2.43
CA LEU A 75 10.83 2.89 -1.30
C LEU A 75 10.70 1.66 -0.40
N ILE A 76 10.83 0.45 -0.94
CA ILE A 76 10.74 -0.80 -0.13
C ILE A 76 11.80 -0.81 0.95
N TYR A 77 13.05 -0.44 0.63
CA TYR A 77 14.14 -0.37 1.62
C TYR A 77 13.88 0.66 2.74
N LYS A 78 13.13 1.72 2.44
CA LYS A 78 12.76 2.71 3.47
C LYS A 78 11.78 2.14 4.51
N TRP A 79 11.10 1.06 4.17
CA TRP A 79 10.19 0.37 5.08
C TRP A 79 10.89 -0.63 6.01
N ASP A 80 12.15 -1.00 5.75
CA ASP A 80 12.84 -2.10 6.44
C ASP A 80 12.75 -1.98 7.97
N ASN A 81 12.95 -0.82 8.55
CA ASN A 81 12.85 -0.61 9.99
C ASN A 81 11.45 -0.91 10.56
N ILE A 82 10.39 -0.51 9.84
CA ILE A 82 9.01 -0.79 10.25
C ILE A 82 8.66 -2.25 9.99
N LEU A 83 9.10 -2.78 8.84
CA LEU A 83 8.88 -4.15 8.42
C LEU A 83 9.49 -5.12 9.43
N GLU A 84 10.77 -4.98 9.75
CA GLU A 84 11.46 -5.84 10.70
C GLU A 84 10.80 -5.84 12.08
N LYS A 85 10.42 -4.67 12.56
CA LYS A 85 9.79 -4.52 13.88
C LYS A 85 8.41 -5.16 13.96
N TYR A 86 7.62 -5.14 12.86
CA TYR A 86 6.21 -5.53 12.89
C TYR A 86 5.88 -6.73 11.98
N LYS A 87 6.86 -7.34 11.29
CA LYS A 87 6.63 -8.45 10.36
C LYS A 87 5.90 -9.67 10.95
N LYS A 88 6.01 -9.89 12.26
CA LYS A 88 5.27 -10.96 12.93
C LYS A 88 3.79 -10.65 13.13
N GLN A 89 3.43 -9.38 13.26
CA GLN A 89 2.07 -8.91 13.63
C GLN A 89 1.28 -8.36 12.45
N VAL A 90 1.97 -7.67 11.52
CA VAL A 90 1.37 -7.00 10.37
C VAL A 90 1.88 -7.63 9.08
N GLN A 91 0.99 -7.89 8.14
CA GLN A 91 1.35 -8.28 6.79
C GLN A 91 1.56 -7.03 5.94
N PHE A 92 2.72 -6.90 5.29
CA PHE A 92 3.01 -5.79 4.39
C PHE A 92 2.91 -6.27 2.94
N ASN A 93 2.10 -5.57 2.15
CA ASN A 93 1.81 -5.91 0.76
C ASN A 93 2.12 -4.71 -0.14
N PHE A 94 3.01 -4.90 -1.08
CA PHE A 94 3.35 -3.93 -2.11
C PHE A 94 2.73 -4.38 -3.43
N ILE A 95 1.79 -3.60 -3.95
CA ILE A 95 1.06 -3.90 -5.19
C ILE A 95 1.54 -2.93 -6.27
N PHE A 96 2.12 -3.45 -7.33
CA PHE A 96 2.65 -2.66 -8.44
C PHE A 96 1.83 -2.93 -9.71
N VAL A 97 1.46 -1.85 -10.39
CA VAL A 97 0.92 -1.89 -11.75
C VAL A 97 2.00 -1.36 -12.70
N PRO A 98 2.82 -2.21 -13.32
CA PRO A 98 3.86 -1.74 -14.22
C PRO A 98 3.24 -1.19 -15.50
N ARG A 99 3.89 -0.17 -16.10
CA ARG A 99 3.58 0.18 -17.49
C ARG A 99 3.95 -1.01 -18.37
N GLN A 100 3.16 -1.24 -19.41
CA GLN A 100 3.42 -2.34 -20.34
C GLN A 100 4.83 -2.26 -20.96
N SER A 101 5.31 -1.05 -21.26
CA SER A 101 6.68 -0.81 -21.75
C SER A 101 7.77 -1.20 -20.74
N ASP A 102 7.49 -1.10 -19.46
CA ASP A 102 8.48 -1.18 -18.39
C ASP A 102 8.36 -2.49 -17.59
N GLU A 103 7.40 -3.35 -17.92
CA GLU A 103 7.10 -4.57 -17.15
C GLU A 103 8.34 -5.46 -16.99
N LYS A 104 9.08 -5.70 -18.07
CA LYS A 104 10.29 -6.54 -18.02
C LYS A 104 11.35 -5.98 -17.08
N LEU A 105 11.61 -4.66 -17.16
CA LEU A 105 12.56 -3.97 -16.28
C LEU A 105 12.07 -3.99 -14.83
N THR A 106 10.77 -3.81 -14.65
CA THR A 106 10.08 -3.91 -13.35
C THR A 106 10.33 -5.27 -12.70
N LEU A 107 10.06 -6.34 -13.43
CA LEU A 107 10.25 -7.70 -12.92
C LEU A 107 11.71 -8.00 -12.59
N ILE A 108 12.66 -7.52 -13.41
CA ILE A 108 14.10 -7.66 -13.15
C ILE A 108 14.46 -6.92 -11.86
N ALA A 109 14.09 -5.66 -11.73
CA ALA A 109 14.42 -4.85 -10.57
C ALA A 109 13.81 -5.42 -9.27
N LEU A 110 12.58 -5.94 -9.32
CA LEU A 110 11.94 -6.59 -8.15
C LEU A 110 12.62 -7.90 -7.75
N LYS A 111 13.20 -8.65 -8.69
CA LYS A 111 13.98 -9.86 -8.39
C LYS A 111 15.30 -9.57 -7.67
N GLU A 112 15.89 -8.40 -7.90
CA GLU A 112 17.10 -7.96 -7.21
C GLU A 112 16.83 -7.50 -5.77
N ILE A 113 15.57 -7.20 -5.45
CA ILE A 113 15.18 -6.87 -4.09
C ILE A 113 15.08 -8.17 -3.29
N ASN A 114 16.01 -8.38 -2.38
CA ASN A 114 15.96 -9.50 -1.43
C ASN A 114 14.90 -9.19 -0.35
N SER A 115 13.62 -9.26 -0.74
CA SER A 115 12.49 -8.90 0.11
C SER A 115 11.78 -10.14 0.63
N GLU A 116 11.66 -10.25 1.94
CA GLU A 116 10.77 -11.23 2.59
C GLU A 116 9.29 -10.80 2.55
N HIS A 117 9.00 -9.65 1.92
CA HIS A 117 7.68 -9.05 1.91
C HIS A 117 6.85 -9.53 0.72
N TYR A 118 5.53 -9.37 0.83
CA TYR A 118 4.61 -9.73 -0.23
C TYR A 118 4.65 -8.67 -1.34
N LEU A 119 5.31 -9.00 -2.45
CA LEU A 119 5.33 -8.19 -3.67
C LEU A 119 4.34 -8.78 -4.67
N TRP A 120 3.46 -7.94 -5.20
CA TRP A 120 2.41 -8.30 -6.13
C TRP A 120 2.53 -7.49 -7.41
N ILE A 121 2.31 -8.13 -8.55
CA ILE A 121 2.21 -7.46 -9.85
C ILE A 121 0.79 -7.62 -10.36
N ASP A 122 0.09 -6.51 -10.50
CA ASP A 122 -1.22 -6.40 -11.11
C ASP A 122 -1.08 -5.85 -12.55
N ARG A 123 -0.85 -6.75 -13.49
CA ARG A 123 -0.59 -6.38 -14.90
C ARG A 123 -1.70 -5.59 -15.55
N GLU A 124 -2.93 -5.85 -15.17
CA GLU A 124 -4.13 -5.33 -15.81
C GLU A 124 -4.80 -4.18 -15.04
N GLY A 125 -4.22 -3.76 -13.92
CA GLY A 125 -4.81 -2.74 -13.04
C GLY A 125 -6.18 -3.16 -12.49
N GLN A 126 -6.35 -4.45 -12.21
CA GLN A 126 -7.62 -4.99 -11.70
C GLN A 126 -7.90 -4.51 -10.27
N PHE A 127 -6.85 -4.24 -9.49
CA PHE A 127 -7.01 -3.73 -8.14
C PHE A 127 -7.76 -2.40 -8.11
N GLU A 128 -7.40 -1.45 -8.97
CA GLU A 128 -8.10 -0.17 -9.09
C GLU A 128 -9.53 -0.35 -9.65
N LYS A 129 -9.71 -1.23 -10.64
CA LYS A 129 -11.04 -1.51 -11.22
C LYS A 129 -12.01 -2.11 -10.20
N LEU A 130 -11.54 -2.97 -9.30
CA LEU A 130 -12.34 -3.56 -8.22
C LEU A 130 -12.57 -2.60 -7.06
N ASN A 131 -11.79 -1.52 -6.96
CA ASN A 131 -11.85 -0.53 -5.89
C ASN A 131 -12.05 0.88 -6.45
N PRO A 132 -13.18 1.18 -7.11
CA PRO A 132 -13.42 2.49 -7.74
C PRO A 132 -13.49 3.64 -6.73
N HIS A 133 -13.53 3.33 -5.44
CA HIS A 133 -13.47 4.26 -4.32
C HIS A 133 -12.03 4.63 -3.91
N LEU A 134 -11.00 4.06 -4.56
CA LEU A 134 -9.62 4.49 -4.37
C LEU A 134 -9.48 5.97 -4.79
N PRO A 135 -8.88 6.82 -3.94
CA PRO A 135 -8.65 8.22 -4.28
C PRO A 135 -7.73 8.39 -5.49
N LYS A 136 -7.99 9.40 -6.31
CA LYS A 136 -7.04 9.79 -7.36
C LYS A 136 -5.73 10.37 -6.81
N ASN A 137 -5.77 10.83 -5.56
CA ASN A 137 -4.59 11.34 -4.87
C ASN A 137 -3.72 10.18 -4.38
N LYS A 138 -2.61 9.94 -5.05
CA LYS A 138 -1.67 8.84 -4.81
C LYS A 138 -1.02 8.84 -3.42
N VAL A 139 -0.94 10.00 -2.78
CA VAL A 139 -0.48 10.10 -1.37
C VAL A 139 -1.35 9.27 -0.43
N LEU A 140 -2.59 8.95 -0.84
CA LEU A 140 -3.55 8.14 -0.09
C LEU A 140 -3.54 6.65 -0.50
N HIS A 141 -2.66 6.23 -1.42
CA HIS A 141 -2.50 4.83 -1.84
C HIS A 141 -1.69 3.96 -0.86
N THR A 142 -1.45 4.49 0.32
CA THR A 142 -0.82 3.75 1.41
C THR A 142 -1.80 3.71 2.59
N PHE A 143 -2.24 2.52 3.01
CA PHE A 143 -3.26 2.37 4.04
C PHE A 143 -3.18 1.04 4.76
N LEU A 144 -3.73 1.00 5.99
CA LEU A 144 -3.80 -0.17 6.86
C LEU A 144 -5.21 -0.75 6.84
N LEU A 145 -5.29 -2.06 6.69
CA LEU A 145 -6.53 -2.84 6.73
C LEU A 145 -6.64 -3.66 8.03
N ASP A 146 -7.87 -3.87 8.47
CA ASP A 146 -8.21 -4.91 9.44
C ASP A 146 -8.39 -6.30 8.77
N GLU A 147 -8.72 -7.30 9.57
CA GLU A 147 -8.97 -8.67 9.10
C GLU A 147 -10.15 -8.83 8.14
N ASN A 148 -11.03 -7.83 8.08
CA ASN A 148 -12.19 -7.80 7.19
C ASN A 148 -11.96 -6.95 5.94
N ASN A 149 -10.73 -6.51 5.70
CA ASN A 149 -10.31 -5.60 4.62
C ASN A 149 -10.94 -4.19 4.72
N ASN A 150 -11.37 -3.75 5.90
CA ASN A 150 -11.77 -2.37 6.11
C ASN A 150 -10.53 -1.50 6.29
N VAL A 151 -10.54 -0.30 5.68
CA VAL A 151 -9.45 0.67 5.81
C VAL A 151 -9.55 1.38 7.17
N ILE A 152 -8.59 1.16 8.05
CA ILE A 152 -8.57 1.71 9.41
C ILE A 152 -7.56 2.84 9.62
N LEU A 153 -6.59 2.99 8.73
CA LEU A 153 -5.64 4.12 8.71
C LEU A 153 -5.23 4.41 7.27
N VAL A 154 -5.14 5.68 6.90
CA VAL A 154 -4.72 6.14 5.56
C VAL A 154 -3.54 7.09 5.67
N GLY A 155 -2.53 6.91 4.82
CA GLY A 155 -1.34 7.73 4.71
C GLY A 155 -0.05 6.98 5.00
N ASN A 156 1.07 7.50 4.49
CA ASN A 156 2.37 6.84 4.57
C ASN A 156 3.11 7.21 5.88
N PRO A 157 3.39 6.26 6.79
CA PRO A 157 4.10 6.50 8.04
C PRO A 157 5.55 6.93 7.82
N LEU A 158 6.18 6.60 6.69
CA LEU A 158 7.55 7.03 6.38
C LEU A 158 7.65 8.54 6.15
N HIS A 159 6.56 9.16 5.70
CA HIS A 159 6.53 10.58 5.34
C HIS A 159 5.75 11.44 6.35
N ASN A 160 5.08 10.80 7.33
CA ASN A 160 4.23 11.52 8.27
C ASN A 160 4.31 10.92 9.67
N LYS A 161 5.00 11.62 10.57
CA LYS A 161 5.19 11.20 11.97
C LYS A 161 3.89 11.03 12.76
N LYS A 162 2.82 11.74 12.40
CA LYS A 162 1.50 11.55 13.03
C LYS A 162 0.89 10.22 12.60
N ILE A 163 0.97 9.87 11.31
CA ILE A 163 0.52 8.58 10.80
C ILE A 163 1.34 7.45 11.41
N GLU A 164 2.66 7.60 11.51
CA GLU A 164 3.54 6.64 12.16
C GLU A 164 3.10 6.35 13.62
N LYS A 165 2.88 7.41 14.41
CA LYS A 165 2.40 7.27 15.79
C LYS A 165 1.02 6.59 15.87
N MET A 166 0.10 6.94 14.96
CA MET A 166 -1.22 6.31 14.89
C MET A 166 -1.10 4.82 14.55
N PHE A 167 -0.23 4.48 13.61
CA PHE A 167 0.05 3.09 13.25
C PHE A 167 0.53 2.28 14.46
N TYR A 168 1.56 2.76 15.16
CA TYR A 168 2.08 2.07 16.34
C TYR A 168 1.00 1.87 17.41
N LYS A 169 0.20 2.90 17.67
CA LYS A 169 -0.90 2.80 18.61
C LYS A 169 -1.93 1.74 18.19
N ILE A 170 -2.36 1.73 16.93
CA ILE A 170 -3.33 0.73 16.42
C ILE A 170 -2.77 -0.69 16.57
N VAL A 171 -1.49 -0.90 16.23
CA VAL A 171 -0.87 -2.23 16.35
C VAL A 171 -0.79 -2.66 17.82
N GLU A 172 -0.34 -1.78 18.71
CA GLU A 172 -0.25 -2.08 20.14
C GLU A 172 -1.63 -2.36 20.76
N ASP A 173 -2.65 -1.56 20.42
CA ASP A 173 -4.02 -1.73 20.94
C ASP A 173 -4.67 -3.04 20.46
N LYS A 174 -4.40 -3.47 19.22
CA LYS A 174 -5.02 -4.66 18.61
C LYS A 174 -4.22 -5.95 18.80
N LEU A 175 -2.91 -5.88 18.87
CA LEU A 175 -2.02 -7.04 18.79
C LEU A 175 -0.98 -7.13 19.92
N GLY A 176 -0.91 -6.13 20.78
CA GLY A 176 0.12 -5.98 21.79
C GLY A 176 1.43 -5.39 21.27
N LYS A 177 2.39 -5.17 22.17
CA LYS A 177 3.70 -4.64 21.80
C LYS A 177 4.47 -5.63 20.93
N PRO A 178 5.28 -5.16 19.98
CA PRO A 178 6.14 -6.04 19.19
C PRO A 178 7.12 -6.78 20.13
N GLN A 179 7.29 -8.07 19.85
CA GLN A 179 8.23 -8.94 20.55
C GLN A 179 9.59 -8.90 19.88
#